data_b186ffc2525e53378eab17b8e18ae9ee
#
_entry.id   b186ffc2525e53378eab17b8e18ae9ee
#
_cell.length_a   1.000
_cell.length_b   1.000
_cell.length_c   1.000
_cell.angle_alpha   90.00
_cell.angle_beta   90.00
_cell.angle_gamma   90.00
#
_symmetry.space_group_name_H-M   'P 1'
#
loop_
_entity.id
_entity.type
_entity.pdbx_description
1 polymer ?
#
loop_
_entity_poly.entity_id
_entity_poly.type
_entity_poly.pdbx_seq_one_letter_code
_entity_poly.pdbx_strand_id
1 'polypeptide(L)'
;MSSPFQDVAPRITGNPKVREPQQGAYEALAQHVADGADIREVSVVLPVGCGKSGTITLTPFAYKSKRALIIAPGVAIATQLAADFDFSSEKLFYARCDVMDGPNYPEPVEIRGTDANRSDLDAAHVAITNIQQISGDGNKWLRTLPADFFDLIIFDEGHHSVAATYEALKAKFPAASVVNFSATPLRADGQMMSGPVVYSYPIFKAIRAGYVKQLKAIQLNPKTLRYVRRPGDSEVEVSLDEVRRLGEEDADFRRSIVTSEETLNTIVDASLRELDRLRNLTGEPRLKVIASALNYEHCIQIVEAYRARGRKADFVHSRESKKNDQVMQRLANHQLDVIVQVRKLGEGFDHPFLS
;
A
#
# COMPACT_ATOMS: atom_id res chain seq x y z
N MET A 1 -9.08 -32.38 2.97
CA MET A 1 -8.87 -31.90 4.35
C MET A 1 -9.84 -30.77 4.59
N SER A 2 -10.47 -30.70 5.77
CA SER A 2 -11.21 -29.51 6.20
C SER A 2 -10.21 -28.40 6.51
N SER A 3 -10.66 -27.15 6.42
CA SER A 3 -9.82 -25.98 6.65
C SER A 3 -10.12 -25.40 8.04
N PRO A 4 -9.12 -24.86 8.76
CA PRO A 4 -9.39 -24.11 10.00
C PRO A 4 -10.44 -23.00 9.85
N PHE A 5 -10.56 -22.42 8.66
CA PHE A 5 -11.57 -21.42 8.34
C PHE A 5 -13.01 -21.97 8.34
N GLN A 6 -13.17 -23.29 8.20
CA GLN A 6 -14.46 -23.99 8.21
C GLN A 6 -14.79 -24.56 9.60
N ASP A 7 -13.76 -25.02 10.31
CA ASP A 7 -13.93 -25.82 11.53
C ASP A 7 -13.86 -24.98 12.81
N VAL A 8 -13.22 -23.80 12.77
CA VAL A 8 -13.02 -22.95 13.96
C VAL A 8 -13.97 -21.75 13.90
N ALA A 9 -14.64 -21.48 15.03
CA ALA A 9 -15.39 -20.24 15.22
C ALA A 9 -14.41 -19.14 15.69
N PRO A 10 -14.10 -18.14 14.83
CA PRO A 10 -13.14 -17.11 15.20
C PRO A 10 -13.74 -16.09 16.16
N ARG A 11 -12.95 -15.62 17.11
CA ARG A 11 -13.32 -14.53 18.03
C ARG A 11 -13.03 -13.19 17.36
N ILE A 12 -13.95 -12.68 16.55
CA ILE A 12 -13.79 -11.43 15.78
C ILE A 12 -14.74 -10.36 16.30
N THR A 13 -16.04 -10.59 16.21
CA THR A 13 -17.07 -9.66 16.67
C THR A 13 -16.96 -9.44 18.17
N GLY A 14 -16.91 -8.17 18.59
CA GLY A 14 -16.77 -7.79 20.00
C GLY A 14 -15.35 -8.00 20.58
N ASN A 15 -14.40 -8.42 19.79
CA ASN A 15 -13.01 -8.59 20.23
C ASN A 15 -12.27 -7.24 20.31
N PRO A 16 -11.84 -6.77 21.50
CA PRO A 16 -11.20 -5.47 21.67
C PRO A 16 -9.83 -5.35 21.00
N LYS A 17 -9.20 -6.47 20.63
CA LYS A 17 -7.91 -6.49 19.92
C LYS A 17 -8.08 -6.42 18.39
N VAL A 18 -9.29 -6.63 17.88
CA VAL A 18 -9.65 -6.47 16.48
C VAL A 18 -10.26 -5.09 16.30
N ARG A 19 -9.72 -4.26 15.44
CA ARG A 19 -10.20 -2.89 15.25
C ARG A 19 -11.62 -2.85 14.70
N GLU A 20 -12.40 -1.83 15.07
CA GLU A 20 -13.78 -1.62 14.58
C GLU A 20 -13.90 -1.78 13.04
N PRO A 21 -13.04 -1.14 12.19
CA PRO A 21 -13.15 -1.32 10.74
C PRO A 21 -12.88 -2.75 10.26
N GLN A 22 -12.08 -3.52 10.99
CA GLN A 22 -11.82 -4.93 10.67
C GLN A 22 -13.04 -5.81 11.02
N GLN A 23 -13.64 -5.58 12.21
CA GLN A 23 -14.86 -6.28 12.62
C GLN A 23 -16.00 -5.99 11.64
N GLY A 24 -16.24 -4.71 11.33
CA GLY A 24 -17.31 -4.32 10.41
C GLY A 24 -17.13 -4.86 8.99
N ALA A 25 -15.89 -4.90 8.49
CA ALA A 25 -15.60 -5.51 7.17
C ALA A 25 -15.84 -7.02 7.19
N TYR A 26 -15.41 -7.73 8.24
CA TYR A 26 -15.66 -9.15 8.40
C TYR A 26 -17.16 -9.44 8.45
N GLU A 27 -17.93 -8.71 9.27
CA GLU A 27 -19.37 -8.86 9.41
C GLU A 27 -20.11 -8.61 8.09
N ALA A 28 -19.73 -7.57 7.35
CA ALA A 28 -20.33 -7.26 6.05
C ALA A 28 -20.05 -8.37 5.01
N LEU A 29 -18.83 -8.92 5.00
CA LEU A 29 -18.47 -10.04 4.11
C LEU A 29 -19.22 -11.32 4.52
N ALA A 30 -19.29 -11.64 5.82
CA ALA A 30 -20.04 -12.79 6.33
C ALA A 30 -21.54 -12.68 6.02
N GLN A 31 -22.11 -11.48 6.14
CA GLN A 31 -23.51 -11.22 5.79
C GLN A 31 -23.74 -11.39 4.29
N HIS A 32 -22.85 -10.86 3.44
CA HIS A 32 -22.91 -11.06 1.98
C HIS A 32 -22.94 -12.55 1.60
N VAL A 33 -22.10 -13.36 2.24
CA VAL A 33 -22.09 -14.82 2.01
C VAL A 33 -23.39 -15.48 2.51
N ALA A 34 -23.90 -15.07 3.69
CA ALA A 34 -25.11 -15.62 4.27
C ALA A 34 -26.38 -15.28 3.46
N ASP A 35 -26.41 -14.10 2.84
CA ASP A 35 -27.51 -13.66 1.98
C ASP A 35 -27.62 -14.49 0.66
N GLY A 36 -26.60 -15.31 0.36
CA GLY A 36 -26.57 -16.15 -0.83
C GLY A 36 -26.61 -15.34 -2.13
N ALA A 37 -26.13 -14.09 -2.11
CA ALA A 37 -26.13 -13.23 -3.28
C ALA A 37 -25.29 -13.88 -4.39
N ASP A 38 -25.86 -13.95 -5.59
CA ASP A 38 -25.21 -14.51 -6.79
C ASP A 38 -24.13 -13.56 -7.36
N ILE A 39 -23.48 -12.83 -6.44
CA ILE A 39 -22.43 -11.84 -6.74
C ILE A 39 -21.10 -12.43 -6.29
N ARG A 40 -20.34 -12.89 -7.26
CA ARG A 40 -19.05 -13.53 -7.05
C ARG A 40 -17.95 -12.57 -6.57
N GLU A 41 -17.99 -11.32 -7.01
CA GLU A 41 -16.93 -10.33 -6.78
C GLU A 41 -17.45 -9.14 -6.00
N VAL A 42 -16.81 -8.83 -4.87
CA VAL A 42 -17.17 -7.70 -3.99
C VAL A 42 -15.94 -6.89 -3.59
N SER A 43 -16.17 -5.69 -3.08
CA SER A 43 -15.13 -4.75 -2.69
C SER A 43 -15.30 -4.26 -1.26
N VAL A 44 -14.15 -4.06 -0.60
CA VAL A 44 -14.02 -3.50 0.75
C VAL A 44 -13.07 -2.30 0.70
N VAL A 45 -13.55 -1.15 1.20
CA VAL A 45 -12.77 0.09 1.23
C VAL A 45 -12.35 0.40 2.65
N LEU A 46 -11.04 0.34 2.90
CA LEU A 46 -10.43 0.62 4.20
C LEU A 46 -9.28 1.63 4.04
N PRO A 47 -9.36 2.82 4.64
CA PRO A 47 -8.25 3.76 4.66
C PRO A 47 -6.96 3.15 5.18
N VAL A 48 -5.81 3.64 4.70
CA VAL A 48 -4.49 3.25 5.23
C VAL A 48 -4.49 3.46 6.75
N GLY A 49 -3.94 2.50 7.51
CA GLY A 49 -3.94 2.54 8.98
C GLY A 49 -5.16 1.87 9.63
N CYS A 50 -6.25 1.57 8.91
CA CYS A 50 -7.42 0.87 9.45
C CYS A 50 -7.23 -0.63 9.66
N GLY A 51 -6.07 -1.17 9.29
CA GLY A 51 -5.74 -2.59 9.49
C GLY A 51 -6.18 -3.50 8.34
N LYS A 52 -6.07 -3.03 7.09
CA LYS A 52 -6.40 -3.78 5.87
C LYS A 52 -5.76 -5.19 5.86
N SER A 53 -4.45 -5.32 6.16
CA SER A 53 -3.78 -6.62 6.22
C SER A 53 -4.44 -7.57 7.21
N GLY A 54 -4.77 -7.10 8.41
CA GLY A 54 -5.51 -7.90 9.38
C GLY A 54 -6.93 -8.27 8.90
N THR A 55 -7.61 -7.40 8.15
CA THR A 55 -8.92 -7.75 7.56
C THR A 55 -8.76 -8.83 6.50
N ILE A 56 -7.70 -8.78 5.70
CA ILE A 56 -7.37 -9.82 4.71
C ILE A 56 -7.20 -11.18 5.42
N THR A 57 -6.55 -11.23 6.61
CA THR A 57 -6.41 -12.50 7.36
C THR A 57 -7.74 -13.02 7.92
N LEU A 58 -8.72 -12.14 8.16
CA LEU A 58 -10.05 -12.52 8.67
C LEU A 58 -11.01 -12.94 7.56
N THR A 59 -10.79 -12.50 6.33
CA THR A 59 -11.69 -12.73 5.19
C THR A 59 -11.97 -14.21 4.89
N PRO A 60 -10.97 -15.13 4.94
CA PRO A 60 -11.24 -16.56 4.72
C PRO A 60 -12.24 -17.16 5.70
N PHE A 61 -12.33 -16.66 6.94
CA PHE A 61 -13.36 -17.09 7.90
C PHE A 61 -14.76 -16.65 7.49
N ALA A 62 -14.92 -15.43 6.95
CA ALA A 62 -16.22 -14.95 6.47
C ALA A 62 -16.78 -15.84 5.34
N TYR A 63 -15.89 -16.33 4.48
CA TYR A 63 -16.24 -17.22 3.35
C TYR A 63 -16.22 -18.71 3.71
N LYS A 64 -15.80 -19.08 4.92
CA LYS A 64 -15.52 -20.48 5.30
C LYS A 64 -14.69 -21.19 4.25
N SER A 65 -13.63 -20.49 3.78
CA SER A 65 -12.82 -20.92 2.66
C SER A 65 -12.06 -22.22 2.97
N LYS A 66 -12.03 -23.11 1.98
CA LYS A 66 -11.16 -24.29 2.04
C LYS A 66 -9.72 -23.91 1.72
N ARG A 67 -9.52 -23.06 0.72
CA ARG A 67 -8.20 -22.58 0.30
C ARG A 67 -8.29 -21.22 -0.36
N ALA A 68 -7.67 -20.22 0.25
CA ALA A 68 -7.64 -18.84 -0.24
C ALA A 68 -6.36 -18.55 -1.03
N LEU A 69 -6.47 -17.73 -2.07
CA LEU A 69 -5.36 -17.11 -2.79
C LEU A 69 -5.34 -15.62 -2.51
N ILE A 70 -4.23 -15.10 -2.01
CA ILE A 70 -4.03 -13.68 -1.72
C ILE A 70 -3.01 -13.09 -2.69
N ILE A 71 -3.42 -12.06 -3.42
CA ILE A 71 -2.58 -11.34 -4.37
C ILE A 71 -2.22 -9.97 -3.81
N ALA A 72 -0.96 -9.81 -3.44
CA ALA A 72 -0.40 -8.54 -2.97
C ALA A 72 0.12 -7.69 -4.14
N PRO A 73 0.20 -6.36 -4.01
CA PRO A 73 0.70 -5.47 -5.06
C PRO A 73 2.22 -5.64 -5.32
N GLY A 74 2.96 -6.17 -4.35
CA GLY A 74 4.40 -6.37 -4.48
C GLY A 74 4.96 -7.42 -3.51
N VAL A 75 6.22 -7.83 -3.75
CA VAL A 75 6.89 -8.89 -2.98
C VAL A 75 6.98 -8.55 -1.49
N ALA A 76 7.34 -7.32 -1.14
CA ALA A 76 7.49 -6.91 0.27
C ALA A 76 6.16 -7.03 1.04
N ILE A 77 5.04 -6.69 0.41
CA ILE A 77 3.71 -6.80 1.03
C ILE A 77 3.28 -8.26 1.09
N ALA A 78 3.57 -9.06 0.06
CA ALA A 78 3.31 -10.51 0.09
C ALA A 78 4.02 -11.17 1.27
N THR A 79 5.29 -10.86 1.49
CA THR A 79 6.06 -11.37 2.64
C THR A 79 5.50 -10.91 3.98
N GLN A 80 5.07 -9.66 4.07
CA GLN A 80 4.44 -9.16 5.29
C GLN A 80 3.12 -9.88 5.58
N LEU A 81 2.26 -10.05 4.57
CA LEU A 81 1.02 -10.80 4.69
C LEU A 81 1.27 -12.28 5.05
N ALA A 82 2.29 -12.92 4.46
CA ALA A 82 2.65 -14.28 4.81
C ALA A 82 3.02 -14.40 6.31
N ALA A 83 3.76 -13.43 6.85
CA ALA A 83 4.10 -13.39 8.27
C ALA A 83 2.89 -13.18 9.20
N ASP A 84 1.82 -12.55 8.73
CA ASP A 84 0.56 -12.39 9.50
C ASP A 84 -0.22 -13.71 9.61
N PHE A 85 0.05 -14.70 8.74
CA PHE A 85 -0.52 -16.06 8.79
C PHE A 85 0.41 -17.11 9.41
N ASP A 86 1.71 -16.86 9.43
CA ASP A 86 2.72 -17.85 9.83
C ASP A 86 2.77 -18.03 11.35
N PHE A 87 2.49 -19.25 11.81
CA PHE A 87 2.49 -19.59 13.23
C PHE A 87 3.88 -19.51 13.89
N SER A 88 4.96 -19.55 13.12
CA SER A 88 6.33 -19.34 13.61
C SER A 88 6.71 -17.87 13.76
N SER A 89 5.88 -16.98 13.24
CA SER A 89 6.11 -15.55 13.25
C SER A 89 5.51 -14.90 14.51
N GLU A 90 6.27 -14.03 15.16
CA GLU A 90 5.76 -13.16 16.24
C GLU A 90 4.66 -12.20 15.74
N LYS A 91 4.52 -12.07 14.40
CA LYS A 91 3.51 -11.23 13.75
C LYS A 91 2.19 -11.96 13.51
N LEU A 92 2.08 -13.25 13.81
CA LEU A 92 0.87 -14.03 13.61
C LEU A 92 -0.37 -13.25 14.11
N PHE A 93 -1.24 -12.86 13.17
CA PHE A 93 -2.38 -12.00 13.49
C PHE A 93 -3.37 -12.67 14.44
N TYR A 94 -3.61 -13.95 14.25
CA TYR A 94 -4.60 -14.71 15.02
C TYR A 94 -4.23 -14.83 16.50
N ALA A 95 -2.97 -15.06 16.82
CA ALA A 95 -2.50 -15.11 18.20
C ALA A 95 -2.42 -13.70 18.80
N ARG A 96 -1.89 -12.74 18.06
CA ARG A 96 -1.70 -11.36 18.53
C ARG A 96 -3.04 -10.66 18.84
N CYS A 97 -4.08 -10.98 18.07
CA CYS A 97 -5.41 -10.42 18.24
C CYS A 97 -6.39 -11.37 18.95
N ASP A 98 -5.93 -12.51 19.50
CA ASP A 98 -6.76 -13.52 20.17
C ASP A 98 -7.97 -13.97 19.32
N VAL A 99 -7.81 -14.06 18.01
CA VAL A 99 -8.87 -14.48 17.08
C VAL A 99 -9.16 -15.96 17.21
N MET A 100 -8.11 -16.76 17.40
CA MET A 100 -8.20 -18.19 17.62
C MET A 100 -7.00 -18.69 18.42
N ASP A 101 -7.13 -19.87 19.03
CA ASP A 101 -6.05 -20.52 19.76
C ASP A 101 -5.36 -21.57 18.88
N GLY A 102 -4.04 -21.77 19.07
CA GLY A 102 -3.34 -22.92 18.49
C GLY A 102 -3.83 -24.27 19.04
N PRO A 103 -3.48 -25.39 18.41
CA PRO A 103 -2.50 -25.54 17.33
C PRO A 103 -3.08 -25.47 15.91
N ASN A 104 -4.37 -25.21 15.76
CA ASN A 104 -5.09 -25.31 14.47
C ASN A 104 -5.01 -24.02 13.64
N TYR A 105 -3.84 -23.36 13.58
CA TYR A 105 -3.68 -22.21 12.70
C TYR A 105 -3.69 -22.62 11.23
N PRO A 106 -4.19 -21.75 10.32
CA PRO A 106 -4.11 -22.01 8.89
C PRO A 106 -2.66 -22.06 8.42
N GLU A 107 -2.34 -23.04 7.56
CA GLU A 107 -1.02 -23.20 6.97
C GLU A 107 -0.86 -22.25 5.78
N PRO A 108 0.10 -21.29 5.81
CA PRO A 108 0.36 -20.41 4.69
C PRO A 108 1.46 -20.98 3.78
N VAL A 109 1.42 -20.61 2.50
CA VAL A 109 2.52 -20.79 1.56
C VAL A 109 2.74 -19.51 0.75
N GLU A 110 3.98 -19.04 0.69
CA GLU A 110 4.33 -17.93 -0.19
C GLU A 110 4.86 -18.47 -1.53
N ILE A 111 4.21 -18.07 -2.64
CA ILE A 111 4.66 -18.42 -3.97
C ILE A 111 5.67 -17.38 -4.44
N ARG A 112 6.94 -17.80 -4.57
CA ARG A 112 8.05 -17.00 -5.11
C ARG A 112 8.72 -17.78 -6.25
N GLY A 113 8.58 -17.29 -7.48
CA GLY A 113 9.24 -17.91 -8.63
C GLY A 113 8.98 -19.41 -8.72
N THR A 114 10.05 -20.19 -8.69
CA THR A 114 10.02 -21.66 -8.74
C THR A 114 10.18 -22.32 -7.36
N ASP A 115 10.35 -21.55 -6.29
CA ASP A 115 10.76 -22.04 -4.97
C ASP A 115 9.63 -22.78 -4.22
N ALA A 116 8.37 -22.41 -4.46
CA ALA A 116 7.25 -23.17 -3.94
C ALA A 116 7.11 -24.49 -4.72
N ASN A 117 6.97 -25.61 -4.00
CA ASN A 117 6.68 -26.89 -4.65
C ASN A 117 5.19 -27.25 -4.54
N ARG A 118 4.76 -28.21 -5.32
CA ARG A 118 3.35 -28.58 -5.41
C ARG A 118 2.80 -29.16 -4.10
N SER A 119 3.60 -29.92 -3.37
CA SER A 119 3.21 -30.52 -2.10
C SER A 119 2.88 -29.48 -1.04
N ASP A 120 3.65 -28.39 -0.99
CA ASP A 120 3.42 -27.30 -0.04
C ASP A 120 2.10 -26.57 -0.35
N LEU A 121 1.81 -26.34 -1.63
CA LEU A 121 0.53 -25.78 -2.07
C LEU A 121 -0.66 -26.70 -1.76
N ASP A 122 -0.48 -28.01 -1.93
CA ASP A 122 -1.55 -28.99 -1.64
C ASP A 122 -1.85 -29.08 -0.12
N ALA A 123 -0.86 -28.83 0.73
CA ALA A 123 -0.99 -28.78 2.19
C ALA A 123 -1.50 -27.42 2.71
N ALA A 124 -1.28 -26.33 1.98
CA ALA A 124 -1.61 -24.98 2.42
C ALA A 124 -3.11 -24.69 2.42
N HIS A 125 -3.55 -23.88 3.39
CA HIS A 125 -4.88 -23.28 3.45
C HIS A 125 -4.91 -21.88 2.84
N VAL A 126 -3.75 -21.22 2.78
CA VAL A 126 -3.59 -19.88 2.20
C VAL A 126 -2.35 -19.84 1.33
N ALA A 127 -2.52 -19.49 0.05
CA ALA A 127 -1.40 -19.16 -0.84
C ALA A 127 -1.29 -17.65 -0.98
N ILE A 128 -0.09 -17.10 -0.79
CA ILE A 128 0.18 -15.68 -0.86
C ILE A 128 1.22 -15.41 -1.94
N THR A 129 0.96 -14.44 -2.80
CA THR A 129 1.88 -14.07 -3.89
C THR A 129 1.63 -12.64 -4.36
N ASN A 130 2.39 -12.20 -5.36
CA ASN A 130 2.06 -11.01 -6.14
C ASN A 130 1.68 -11.39 -7.58
N ILE A 131 1.06 -10.47 -8.30
CA ILE A 131 0.53 -10.76 -9.64
C ILE A 131 1.63 -11.17 -10.64
N GLN A 132 2.85 -10.64 -10.51
CA GLN A 132 3.97 -10.94 -11.41
C GLN A 132 4.42 -12.41 -11.28
N GLN A 133 4.28 -13.01 -10.10
CA GLN A 133 4.67 -14.40 -9.85
C GLN A 133 3.65 -15.43 -10.37
N ILE A 134 2.41 -15.02 -10.58
CA ILE A 134 1.31 -15.93 -11.00
C ILE A 134 0.70 -15.53 -12.35
N SER A 135 1.29 -14.58 -13.05
CA SER A 135 0.81 -14.09 -14.35
C SER A 135 1.65 -14.59 -15.54
N GLY A 136 1.08 -14.49 -16.73
CA GLY A 136 1.70 -14.87 -18.01
C GLY A 136 1.33 -16.25 -18.50
N ASP A 137 1.24 -16.41 -19.82
CA ASP A 137 0.76 -17.63 -20.52
C ASP A 137 1.62 -18.88 -20.24
N GLY A 138 2.87 -18.70 -19.87
CA GLY A 138 3.80 -19.76 -19.48
C GLY A 138 3.84 -20.09 -18.00
N ASN A 139 3.01 -19.43 -17.17
CA ASN A 139 3.09 -19.58 -15.73
C ASN A 139 2.78 -21.02 -15.29
N LYS A 140 3.74 -21.63 -14.59
CA LYS A 140 3.66 -23.02 -14.11
C LYS A 140 2.39 -23.26 -13.28
N TRP A 141 2.06 -22.33 -12.39
CA TRP A 141 0.95 -22.50 -11.45
C TRP A 141 -0.41 -22.39 -12.13
N LEU A 142 -0.61 -21.42 -13.04
CA LEU A 142 -1.84 -21.32 -13.80
C LEU A 142 -2.09 -22.55 -14.69
N ARG A 143 -1.03 -23.20 -15.17
CA ARG A 143 -1.14 -24.40 -16.02
C ARG A 143 -1.41 -25.67 -15.24
N THR A 144 -0.84 -25.81 -14.04
CA THR A 144 -0.85 -27.08 -13.29
C THR A 144 -1.92 -27.15 -12.22
N LEU A 145 -2.44 -26.03 -11.75
CA LEU A 145 -3.49 -26.01 -10.73
C LEU A 145 -4.87 -26.27 -11.38
N PRO A 146 -5.72 -27.13 -10.80
CA PRO A 146 -7.08 -27.33 -11.25
C PRO A 146 -7.94 -26.06 -11.06
N ALA A 147 -9.03 -25.94 -11.80
CA ALA A 147 -9.89 -24.76 -11.80
C ALA A 147 -10.64 -24.51 -10.48
N ASP A 148 -10.75 -25.53 -9.64
CA ASP A 148 -11.38 -25.52 -8.32
C ASP A 148 -10.35 -25.53 -7.16
N PHE A 149 -9.07 -25.25 -7.48
CA PHE A 149 -8.00 -25.32 -6.47
C PHE A 149 -8.16 -24.28 -5.37
N PHE A 150 -8.59 -23.07 -5.74
CA PHE A 150 -8.93 -21.99 -4.82
C PHE A 150 -10.43 -21.73 -4.88
N ASP A 151 -11.05 -21.53 -3.72
CA ASP A 151 -12.46 -21.15 -3.57
C ASP A 151 -12.64 -19.69 -3.18
N LEU A 152 -11.54 -19.00 -2.86
CA LEU A 152 -11.49 -17.58 -2.53
C LEU A 152 -10.24 -16.93 -3.12
N ILE A 153 -10.41 -15.80 -3.79
CA ILE A 153 -9.31 -14.92 -4.26
C ILE A 153 -9.46 -13.57 -3.57
N ILE A 154 -8.38 -13.09 -2.96
CA ILE A 154 -8.32 -11.79 -2.30
C ILE A 154 -7.27 -10.93 -2.99
N PHE A 155 -7.67 -9.78 -3.51
CA PHE A 155 -6.76 -8.80 -4.07
C PHE A 155 -6.51 -7.67 -3.07
N ASP A 156 -5.27 -7.51 -2.66
CA ASP A 156 -4.82 -6.30 -1.99
C ASP A 156 -4.49 -5.24 -3.04
N GLU A 157 -4.94 -4.00 -2.83
CA GLU A 157 -4.98 -2.90 -3.81
C GLU A 157 -5.79 -3.26 -5.06
N GLY A 158 -7.00 -3.74 -4.84
CA GLY A 158 -7.93 -4.21 -5.88
C GLY A 158 -8.33 -3.19 -6.94
N HIS A 159 -7.92 -1.91 -6.81
CA HIS A 159 -8.09 -0.92 -7.87
C HIS A 159 -7.28 -1.25 -9.14
N HIS A 160 -6.35 -2.20 -9.07
CA HIS A 160 -5.67 -2.79 -10.23
C HIS A 160 -6.40 -4.01 -10.81
N SER A 161 -7.48 -4.48 -10.18
CA SER A 161 -8.14 -5.79 -10.45
C SER A 161 -8.73 -5.97 -11.85
N VAL A 162 -8.85 -4.91 -12.63
CA VAL A 162 -9.35 -4.97 -14.04
C VAL A 162 -8.24 -5.07 -15.08
N ALA A 163 -6.96 -5.12 -14.68
CA ALA A 163 -5.90 -5.43 -15.62
C ALA A 163 -6.09 -6.85 -16.20
N ALA A 164 -5.70 -7.07 -17.45
CA ALA A 164 -5.90 -8.34 -18.13
C ALA A 164 -5.36 -9.56 -17.38
N THR A 165 -4.27 -9.36 -16.61
CA THR A 165 -3.68 -10.41 -15.76
C THR A 165 -4.58 -10.83 -14.60
N TYR A 166 -5.31 -9.88 -13.99
CA TYR A 166 -6.27 -10.16 -12.92
C TYR A 166 -7.50 -10.87 -13.45
N GLU A 167 -8.00 -10.45 -14.62
CA GLU A 167 -9.11 -11.11 -15.29
C GLU A 167 -8.76 -12.55 -15.70
N ALA A 168 -7.56 -12.79 -16.22
CA ALA A 168 -7.08 -14.12 -16.53
C ALA A 168 -7.01 -15.02 -15.28
N LEU A 169 -6.60 -14.47 -14.13
CA LEU A 169 -6.57 -15.20 -12.87
C LEU A 169 -7.99 -15.56 -12.39
N LYS A 170 -8.91 -14.60 -12.44
CA LYS A 170 -10.33 -14.83 -12.12
C LYS A 170 -10.99 -15.86 -13.05
N ALA A 171 -10.64 -15.84 -14.33
CA ALA A 171 -11.13 -16.81 -15.32
C ALA A 171 -10.56 -18.21 -15.08
N LYS A 172 -9.34 -18.33 -14.57
CA LYS A 172 -8.71 -19.62 -14.23
C LYS A 172 -9.43 -20.34 -13.08
N PHE A 173 -9.96 -19.60 -12.11
CA PHE A 173 -10.67 -20.14 -10.95
C PHE A 173 -12.12 -19.63 -10.93
N PRO A 174 -12.98 -20.10 -11.86
CA PRO A 174 -14.30 -19.50 -12.11
C PRO A 174 -15.28 -19.67 -10.95
N ALA A 175 -15.10 -20.67 -10.11
CA ALA A 175 -15.94 -20.93 -8.94
C ALA A 175 -15.49 -20.16 -7.68
N ALA A 176 -14.31 -19.54 -7.69
CA ALA A 176 -13.79 -18.83 -6.54
C ALA A 176 -14.53 -17.50 -6.32
N SER A 177 -14.93 -17.20 -5.10
CA SER A 177 -15.35 -15.85 -4.70
C SER A 177 -14.16 -14.88 -4.78
N VAL A 178 -14.44 -13.61 -5.06
CA VAL A 178 -13.41 -12.58 -5.22
C VAL A 178 -13.67 -11.41 -4.29
N VAL A 179 -12.67 -11.02 -3.50
CA VAL A 179 -12.74 -9.86 -2.60
C VAL A 179 -11.61 -8.89 -2.94
N ASN A 180 -11.98 -7.68 -3.30
CA ASN A 180 -11.04 -6.60 -3.60
C ASN A 180 -10.90 -5.67 -2.39
N PHE A 181 -9.70 -5.48 -1.89
CA PHE A 181 -9.38 -4.49 -0.85
C PHE A 181 -8.69 -3.28 -1.45
N SER A 182 -9.09 -2.08 -1.07
CA SER A 182 -8.37 -0.85 -1.43
C SER A 182 -8.57 0.23 -0.36
N ALA A 183 -7.60 1.14 -0.26
CA ALA A 183 -7.76 2.38 0.51
C ALA A 183 -8.54 3.44 -0.28
N THR A 184 -8.52 3.36 -1.60
CA THR A 184 -9.17 4.30 -2.52
C THR A 184 -10.11 3.55 -3.46
N PRO A 185 -11.43 3.83 -3.43
CA PRO A 185 -12.39 3.14 -4.28
C PRO A 185 -12.30 3.56 -5.76
N LEU A 186 -11.73 4.76 -6.02
CA LEU A 186 -11.56 5.30 -7.36
C LEU A 186 -10.20 4.89 -7.92
N ARG A 187 -10.21 4.40 -9.14
CA ARG A 187 -9.04 4.08 -9.94
C ARG A 187 -8.44 5.36 -10.55
N ALA A 188 -7.21 5.27 -11.02
CA ALA A 188 -6.53 6.39 -11.69
C ALA A 188 -7.27 6.90 -12.95
N ASP A 189 -8.09 6.05 -13.58
CA ASP A 189 -8.95 6.37 -14.72
C ASP A 189 -10.34 6.92 -14.31
N GLY A 190 -10.58 7.16 -13.02
CA GLY A 190 -11.83 7.68 -12.47
C GLY A 190 -12.96 6.64 -12.35
N GLN A 191 -12.71 5.39 -12.69
CA GLN A 191 -13.69 4.31 -12.52
C GLN A 191 -13.64 3.74 -11.10
N MET A 192 -14.75 3.14 -10.66
CA MET A 192 -14.80 2.40 -9.42
C MET A 192 -14.06 1.06 -9.58
N MET A 193 -13.53 0.55 -8.47
CA MET A 193 -12.98 -0.82 -8.44
C MET A 193 -14.07 -1.84 -8.76
N SER A 194 -13.66 -3.04 -9.16
CA SER A 194 -14.55 -4.10 -9.61
C SER A 194 -15.43 -4.65 -8.49
N GLY A 195 -16.68 -4.97 -8.81
CA GLY A 195 -17.68 -5.47 -7.87
C GLY A 195 -18.30 -4.40 -6.97
N PRO A 196 -19.48 -4.66 -6.37
CA PRO A 196 -20.12 -3.73 -5.44
C PRO A 196 -19.31 -3.59 -4.16
N VAL A 197 -19.30 -2.38 -3.59
CA VAL A 197 -18.69 -2.09 -2.30
C VAL A 197 -19.63 -2.57 -1.20
N VAL A 198 -19.28 -3.68 -0.53
CA VAL A 198 -20.08 -4.24 0.59
C VAL A 198 -19.72 -3.60 1.93
N TYR A 199 -18.54 -3.02 2.04
CA TYR A 199 -18.12 -2.27 3.23
C TYR A 199 -17.19 -1.12 2.88
N SER A 200 -17.42 0.03 3.51
CA SER A 200 -16.54 1.20 3.41
C SER A 200 -16.43 1.88 4.75
N TYR A 201 -15.20 2.03 5.27
CA TYR A 201 -14.96 2.76 6.51
C TYR A 201 -14.59 4.22 6.20
N PRO A 202 -15.36 5.21 6.67
CA PRO A 202 -15.11 6.60 6.35
C PRO A 202 -13.79 7.13 6.94
N ILE A 203 -13.01 7.86 6.13
CA ILE A 203 -11.71 8.40 6.55
C ILE A 203 -11.80 9.33 7.78
N PHE A 204 -12.89 10.10 7.91
CA PHE A 204 -13.09 10.98 9.06
C PHE A 204 -13.28 10.20 10.38
N LYS A 205 -13.92 9.00 10.32
CA LYS A 205 -14.00 8.10 11.47
C LYS A 205 -12.64 7.53 11.81
N ALA A 206 -11.86 7.13 10.80
CA ALA A 206 -10.51 6.62 10.97
C ALA A 206 -9.57 7.64 11.64
N ILE A 207 -9.68 8.92 11.25
CA ILE A 207 -8.95 10.02 11.89
C ILE A 207 -9.39 10.20 13.35
N ARG A 208 -10.70 10.24 13.62
CA ARG A 208 -11.22 10.38 14.99
C ARG A 208 -10.82 9.22 15.91
N ALA A 209 -10.80 8.00 15.39
CA ALA A 209 -10.37 6.81 16.12
C ALA A 209 -8.84 6.71 16.28
N GLY A 210 -8.06 7.64 15.70
CA GLY A 210 -6.60 7.62 15.77
C GLY A 210 -5.94 6.55 14.89
N TYR A 211 -6.67 5.91 13.99
CA TYR A 211 -6.11 4.93 13.04
C TYR A 211 -5.35 5.61 11.91
N VAL A 212 -5.75 6.81 11.54
CA VAL A 212 -5.17 7.62 10.46
C VAL A 212 -4.72 8.96 11.00
N LYS A 213 -3.51 9.37 10.62
CA LYS A 213 -2.99 10.70 10.95
C LYS A 213 -3.87 11.78 10.31
N GLN A 214 -4.08 12.87 11.01
CA GLN A 214 -4.75 14.03 10.44
C GLN A 214 -3.85 14.64 9.36
N LEU A 215 -4.38 14.77 8.14
CA LEU A 215 -3.70 15.44 7.06
C LEU A 215 -3.94 16.96 7.17
N LYS A 216 -2.84 17.72 7.19
CA LYS A 216 -2.85 19.18 7.05
C LYS A 216 -2.16 19.54 5.75
N ALA A 217 -2.93 20.00 4.77
CA ALA A 217 -2.36 20.52 3.53
C ALA A 217 -1.85 21.94 3.76
N ILE A 218 -0.62 22.21 3.36
CA ILE A 218 -0.04 23.56 3.33
C ILE A 218 0.24 23.88 1.87
N GLN A 219 -0.52 24.87 1.35
CA GLN A 219 -0.32 25.36 0.01
C GLN A 219 0.64 26.56 0.06
N LEU A 220 1.72 26.47 -0.69
CA LEU A 220 2.63 27.60 -0.91
C LEU A 220 2.17 28.35 -2.13
N ASN A 221 1.82 29.62 -1.97
CA ASN A 221 1.37 30.50 -3.04
C ASN A 221 2.43 31.60 -3.25
N PRO A 222 3.47 31.38 -4.07
CA PRO A 222 4.38 32.44 -4.45
C PRO A 222 3.61 33.48 -5.27
N LYS A 223 3.96 34.76 -5.13
CA LYS A 223 3.32 35.85 -5.91
C LYS A 223 3.77 35.83 -7.37
N THR A 224 5.03 35.46 -7.58
CA THR A 224 5.67 35.31 -8.90
C THR A 224 6.58 34.11 -8.87
N LEU A 225 6.86 33.55 -10.03
CA LEU A 225 7.84 32.50 -10.23
C LEU A 225 8.86 32.95 -11.27
N ARG A 226 10.14 32.68 -11.00
CA ARG A 226 11.24 32.87 -11.96
C ARG A 226 11.63 31.53 -12.53
N TYR A 227 11.77 31.45 -13.83
CA TYR A 227 12.19 30.22 -14.50
C TYR A 227 13.08 30.53 -15.71
N VAL A 228 13.84 29.54 -16.13
CA VAL A 228 14.67 29.58 -17.32
C VAL A 228 14.10 28.60 -18.33
N ARG A 229 13.75 29.06 -19.53
CA ARG A 229 13.14 28.20 -20.56
C ARG A 229 14.10 27.15 -21.09
N ARG A 230 15.38 27.53 -21.27
CA ARG A 230 16.43 26.62 -21.70
C ARG A 230 17.73 26.94 -20.96
N PRO A 231 18.63 25.96 -20.76
CA PRO A 231 19.93 26.24 -20.16
C PRO A 231 20.65 27.35 -20.95
N GLY A 232 21.00 28.45 -20.27
CA GLY A 232 21.66 29.62 -20.88
C GLY A 232 20.75 30.79 -21.20
N ASP A 233 19.42 30.64 -21.10
CA ASP A 233 18.49 31.78 -21.24
C ASP A 233 18.48 32.63 -19.96
N SER A 234 18.06 33.90 -20.09
CA SER A 234 17.81 34.76 -18.94
C SER A 234 16.56 34.30 -18.16
N GLU A 235 16.59 34.50 -16.86
CA GLU A 235 15.42 34.26 -16.00
C GLU A 235 14.23 35.11 -16.44
N VAL A 236 13.06 34.48 -16.52
CA VAL A 236 11.79 35.14 -16.83
C VAL A 236 10.89 35.08 -15.60
N GLU A 237 10.43 36.22 -15.12
CA GLU A 237 9.45 36.32 -14.06
C GLU A 237 8.05 36.24 -14.66
N VAL A 238 7.20 35.34 -14.16
CA VAL A 238 5.84 35.11 -14.64
C VAL A 238 4.85 35.22 -13.49
N SER A 239 3.66 35.73 -13.81
CA SER A 239 2.55 35.74 -12.85
C SER A 239 1.97 34.34 -12.65
N LEU A 240 1.27 34.12 -11.52
CA LEU A 240 0.63 32.84 -11.24
C LEU A 240 -0.40 32.42 -12.29
N ASP A 241 -1.11 33.35 -12.89
CA ASP A 241 -2.11 33.06 -13.93
C ASP A 241 -1.42 32.57 -15.21
N GLU A 242 -0.30 33.18 -15.57
CA GLU A 242 0.54 32.73 -16.70
C GLU A 242 1.16 31.35 -16.40
N VAL A 243 1.59 31.10 -15.16
CA VAL A 243 2.10 29.79 -14.72
C VAL A 243 1.03 28.70 -14.85
N ARG A 244 -0.23 29.00 -14.48
CA ARG A 244 -1.34 28.05 -14.62
C ARG A 244 -1.60 27.73 -16.08
N ARG A 245 -1.71 28.73 -16.90
CA ARG A 245 -1.94 28.57 -18.35
C ARG A 245 -0.83 27.76 -19.03
N LEU A 246 0.42 28.15 -18.86
CA LEU A 246 1.58 27.43 -19.42
C LEU A 246 1.73 26.04 -18.81
N GLY A 247 1.40 25.87 -17.53
CA GLY A 247 1.43 24.57 -16.84
C GLY A 247 0.40 23.57 -17.35
N GLU A 248 -0.72 24.00 -17.92
CA GLU A 248 -1.69 23.14 -18.59
C GLU A 248 -1.24 22.73 -19.99
N GLU A 249 -0.57 23.62 -20.69
CA GLU A 249 -0.20 23.46 -22.11
C GLU A 249 1.18 22.82 -22.32
N ASP A 250 2.15 23.01 -21.41
CA ASP A 250 3.56 22.66 -21.64
C ASP A 250 4.14 21.79 -20.48
N ALA A 251 4.47 20.54 -20.80
CA ALA A 251 5.07 19.59 -19.85
C ALA A 251 6.51 19.96 -19.45
N ASP A 252 7.28 20.57 -20.35
CA ASP A 252 8.66 20.99 -20.08
C ASP A 252 8.68 22.23 -19.20
N PHE A 253 7.71 23.12 -19.36
CA PHE A 253 7.50 24.24 -18.47
C PHE A 253 7.17 23.77 -17.05
N ARG A 254 6.25 22.81 -16.88
CA ARG A 254 5.95 22.22 -15.56
C ARG A 254 7.19 21.66 -14.90
N ARG A 255 8.01 20.94 -15.66
CA ARG A 255 9.26 20.35 -15.17
C ARG A 255 10.23 21.43 -14.73
N SER A 256 10.42 22.47 -15.53
CA SER A 256 11.36 23.57 -15.24
C SER A 256 10.99 24.33 -13.96
N ILE A 257 9.71 24.57 -13.69
CA ILE A 257 9.25 25.21 -12.45
C ILE A 257 9.56 24.33 -11.24
N VAL A 258 9.19 23.04 -11.29
CA VAL A 258 9.36 22.13 -10.15
C VAL A 258 10.83 21.90 -9.83
N THR A 259 11.71 21.95 -10.81
CA THR A 259 13.16 21.78 -10.64
C THR A 259 13.92 23.10 -10.46
N SER A 260 13.24 24.25 -10.50
CA SER A 260 13.89 25.54 -10.26
C SER A 260 14.41 25.64 -8.83
N GLU A 261 15.57 26.23 -8.67
CA GLU A 261 16.23 26.38 -7.37
C GLU A 261 15.36 27.19 -6.37
N GLU A 262 14.67 28.22 -6.84
CA GLU A 262 13.80 29.05 -6.03
C GLU A 262 12.60 28.25 -5.49
N THR A 263 11.90 27.49 -6.35
CA THR A 263 10.79 26.64 -5.96
C THR A 263 11.26 25.55 -4.98
N LEU A 264 12.35 24.90 -5.28
CA LEU A 264 12.94 23.87 -4.44
C LEU A 264 13.30 24.41 -3.06
N ASN A 265 13.99 25.54 -2.99
CA ASN A 265 14.37 26.16 -1.73
C ASN A 265 13.14 26.57 -0.92
N THR A 266 12.11 27.13 -1.56
CA THR A 266 10.86 27.51 -0.88
C THR A 266 10.16 26.31 -0.25
N ILE A 267 10.07 25.18 -0.98
CA ILE A 267 9.45 23.94 -0.49
C ILE A 267 10.27 23.34 0.65
N VAL A 268 11.58 23.26 0.48
CA VAL A 268 12.49 22.71 1.50
C VAL A 268 12.42 23.52 2.79
N ASP A 269 12.46 24.84 2.71
CA ASP A 269 12.37 25.72 3.89
C ASP A 269 11.02 25.61 4.59
N ALA A 270 9.91 25.52 3.83
CA ALA A 270 8.58 25.33 4.40
C ALA A 270 8.46 23.98 5.10
N SER A 271 8.97 22.91 4.49
CA SER A 271 8.94 21.56 5.06
C SER A 271 9.76 21.45 6.35
N LEU A 272 10.91 22.10 6.41
CA LEU A 272 11.76 22.13 7.60
C LEU A 272 11.15 22.94 8.73
N ARG A 273 10.55 24.09 8.43
CA ARG A 273 9.81 24.86 9.45
C ARG A 273 8.68 24.02 10.06
N GLU A 274 7.95 23.29 9.25
CA GLU A 274 6.87 22.42 9.75
C GLU A 274 7.40 21.21 10.52
N LEU A 275 8.47 20.58 10.06
CA LEU A 275 9.14 19.50 10.79
C LEU A 275 9.59 19.95 12.19
N ASP A 276 10.28 21.10 12.27
CA ASP A 276 10.76 21.63 13.53
C ASP A 276 9.62 22.05 14.45
N ARG A 277 8.56 22.65 13.89
CA ARG A 277 7.32 22.96 14.63
C ARG A 277 6.68 21.70 15.22
N LEU A 278 6.56 20.63 14.44
CA LEU A 278 5.98 19.36 14.89
C LEU A 278 6.86 18.67 15.93
N ARG A 279 8.18 18.63 15.73
CA ARG A 279 9.12 18.08 16.72
C ARG A 279 9.01 18.80 18.07
N ASN A 280 8.94 20.13 18.05
CA ASN A 280 8.78 20.93 19.26
C ASN A 280 7.41 20.73 19.93
N LEU A 281 6.35 20.65 19.13
CA LEU A 281 4.98 20.48 19.64
C LEU A 281 4.76 19.11 20.28
N THR A 282 5.32 18.06 19.68
CA THR A 282 5.08 16.68 20.11
C THR A 282 6.16 16.14 21.06
N GLY A 283 7.31 16.82 21.16
CA GLY A 283 8.48 16.30 21.86
C GLY A 283 9.13 15.09 21.17
N GLU A 284 8.79 14.80 19.90
CA GLU A 284 9.25 13.62 19.18
C GLU A 284 10.33 13.99 18.13
N PRO A 285 11.63 13.85 18.47
CA PRO A 285 12.72 14.23 17.58
C PRO A 285 12.89 13.30 16.38
N ARG A 286 12.28 12.10 16.40
CA ARG A 286 12.38 11.09 15.33
C ARG A 286 11.46 11.35 14.15
N LEU A 287 10.58 12.36 14.22
CA LEU A 287 9.77 12.77 13.08
C LEU A 287 10.64 13.10 11.87
N LYS A 288 10.21 12.70 10.69
CA LYS A 288 10.98 12.76 9.44
C LYS A 288 10.14 13.33 8.31
N VAL A 289 10.82 13.82 7.28
CA VAL A 289 10.21 14.25 6.03
C VAL A 289 10.34 13.15 4.99
N ILE A 290 9.26 12.89 4.24
CA ILE A 290 9.31 12.18 2.98
C ILE A 290 9.10 13.18 1.84
N ALA A 291 10.02 13.20 0.88
CA ALA A 291 9.97 14.06 -0.29
C ALA A 291 9.85 13.22 -1.56
N SER A 292 8.98 13.63 -2.50
CA SER A 292 8.82 12.99 -3.79
C SER A 292 9.53 13.80 -4.86
N ALA A 293 10.38 13.13 -5.64
CA ALA A 293 11.10 13.70 -6.77
C ALA A 293 10.53 13.23 -8.12
N LEU A 294 10.76 13.99 -9.17
CA LEU A 294 10.31 13.65 -10.53
C LEU A 294 11.18 12.56 -11.16
N ASN A 295 12.49 12.64 -10.94
CA ASN A 295 13.48 11.75 -11.52
C ASN A 295 14.73 11.65 -10.62
N TYR A 296 15.74 10.92 -11.09
CA TYR A 296 16.99 10.70 -10.34
C TYR A 296 17.76 12.01 -10.04
N GLU A 297 17.90 12.89 -11.03
CA GLU A 297 18.61 14.17 -10.88
C GLU A 297 17.91 15.09 -9.88
N HIS A 298 16.58 15.14 -9.93
CA HIS A 298 15.79 15.88 -8.96
C HIS A 298 15.92 15.31 -7.54
N CYS A 299 16.09 13.97 -7.37
CA CYS A 299 16.44 13.40 -6.06
C CYS A 299 17.73 14.00 -5.49
N ILE A 300 18.77 14.10 -6.32
CA ILE A 300 20.06 14.65 -5.91
C ILE A 300 19.90 16.11 -5.50
N GLN A 301 19.23 16.92 -6.30
CA GLN A 301 18.97 18.34 -6.00
C GLN A 301 18.24 18.52 -4.66
N ILE A 302 17.18 17.74 -4.42
CA ILE A 302 16.42 17.79 -3.16
C ILE A 302 17.31 17.40 -1.97
N VAL A 303 18.08 16.31 -2.09
CA VAL A 303 18.97 15.85 -1.01
C VAL A 303 20.03 16.90 -0.69
N GLU A 304 20.64 17.51 -1.71
CA GLU A 304 21.63 18.57 -1.54
C GLU A 304 21.04 19.81 -0.87
N ALA A 305 19.82 20.21 -1.26
CA ALA A 305 19.13 21.33 -0.66
C ALA A 305 18.84 21.12 0.85
N TYR A 306 18.45 19.90 1.25
CA TYR A 306 18.28 19.56 2.67
C TYR A 306 19.62 19.49 3.42
N ARG A 307 20.66 18.92 2.80
CA ARG A 307 22.02 18.82 3.39
C ARG A 307 22.64 20.20 3.60
N ALA A 308 22.45 21.12 2.65
CA ALA A 308 22.89 22.51 2.79
C ALA A 308 22.30 23.23 4.01
N ARG A 309 21.16 22.75 4.51
CA ARG A 309 20.47 23.21 5.73
C ARG A 309 20.80 22.37 6.98
N GLY A 310 21.86 21.56 6.91
CA GLY A 310 22.36 20.74 8.03
C GLY A 310 21.51 19.51 8.33
N ARG A 311 20.58 19.09 7.43
CA ARG A 311 19.75 17.92 7.64
C ARG A 311 20.38 16.66 7.05
N LYS A 312 20.18 15.54 7.75
CA LYS A 312 20.63 14.22 7.28
C LYS A 312 19.61 13.69 6.27
N ALA A 313 19.91 13.86 4.98
CA ALA A 313 19.04 13.46 3.88
C ALA A 313 19.71 12.41 2.99
N ASP A 314 18.91 11.47 2.49
CA ASP A 314 19.32 10.51 1.47
C ASP A 314 18.12 10.15 0.58
N PHE A 315 18.34 9.36 -0.49
CA PHE A 315 17.27 9.00 -1.40
C PHE A 315 17.29 7.52 -1.76
N VAL A 316 16.12 7.02 -2.20
CA VAL A 316 15.95 5.70 -2.78
C VAL A 316 15.45 5.80 -4.21
N HIS A 317 16.05 5.03 -5.12
CA HIS A 317 15.74 5.04 -6.54
C HIS A 317 15.89 3.66 -7.16
N SER A 318 15.13 3.36 -8.24
CA SER A 318 15.15 2.04 -8.90
C SER A 318 16.51 1.66 -9.51
N ARG A 319 17.38 2.64 -9.81
CA ARG A 319 18.72 2.40 -10.38
C ARG A 319 19.76 1.91 -9.35
N GLU A 320 19.50 2.00 -8.05
CA GLU A 320 20.49 1.76 -6.99
C GLU A 320 19.99 0.77 -5.92
N SER A 321 19.60 -0.45 -6.33
CA SER A 321 18.98 -1.41 -5.43
C SER A 321 19.82 -1.75 -4.18
N LYS A 322 21.12 -1.98 -4.32
CA LYS A 322 22.02 -2.30 -3.18
C LYS A 322 22.18 -1.14 -2.18
N LYS A 323 22.24 0.09 -2.70
CA LYS A 323 22.33 1.29 -1.87
C LYS A 323 21.02 1.60 -1.17
N ASN A 324 19.88 1.27 -1.81
CA ASN A 324 18.57 1.44 -1.20
C ASN A 324 18.44 0.71 0.14
N ASP A 325 18.94 -0.53 0.24
CA ASP A 325 18.84 -1.31 1.48
C ASP A 325 19.61 -0.63 2.62
N GLN A 326 20.79 -0.07 2.34
CA GLN A 326 21.56 0.69 3.31
C GLN A 326 20.84 1.98 3.73
N VAL A 327 20.25 2.70 2.77
CA VAL A 327 19.46 3.91 3.05
C VAL A 327 18.24 3.57 3.91
N MET A 328 17.54 2.48 3.60
CA MET A 328 16.39 2.02 4.38
C MET A 328 16.78 1.59 5.81
N GLN A 329 17.92 0.93 5.99
CA GLN A 329 18.45 0.63 7.33
C GLN A 329 18.76 1.92 8.12
N ARG A 330 19.39 2.91 7.48
CA ARG A 330 19.66 4.21 8.11
C ARG A 330 18.37 4.94 8.49
N LEU A 331 17.33 4.86 7.65
CA LEU A 331 16.02 5.41 7.95
C LEU A 331 15.39 4.71 9.16
N ALA A 332 15.40 3.38 9.20
CA ALA A 332 14.87 2.58 10.30
C ALA A 332 15.62 2.85 11.62
N ASN A 333 16.95 3.03 11.56
CA ASN A 333 17.80 3.36 12.71
C ASN A 333 17.78 4.85 13.09
N HIS A 334 16.83 5.63 12.55
CA HIS A 334 16.67 7.08 12.84
C HIS A 334 17.90 7.94 12.53
N GLN A 335 18.73 7.51 11.58
CA GLN A 335 19.94 8.23 11.17
C GLN A 335 19.68 9.25 10.07
N LEU A 336 18.44 9.35 9.58
CA LEU A 336 18.01 10.30 8.56
C LEU A 336 16.86 11.16 9.09
N ASP A 337 16.88 12.45 8.73
CA ASP A 337 15.78 13.40 8.92
C ASP A 337 14.84 13.40 7.71
N VAL A 338 15.39 13.16 6.51
CA VAL A 338 14.67 13.26 5.25
C VAL A 338 15.00 12.05 4.37
N ILE A 339 13.96 11.46 3.80
CA ILE A 339 14.06 10.46 2.73
C ILE A 339 13.42 11.00 1.45
N VAL A 340 14.16 10.97 0.34
CA VAL A 340 13.68 11.37 -0.98
C VAL A 340 13.43 10.14 -1.83
N GLN A 341 12.38 10.13 -2.63
CA GLN A 341 12.02 8.98 -3.45
C GLN A 341 11.43 9.36 -4.81
N VAL A 342 11.56 8.46 -5.80
CA VAL A 342 10.82 8.48 -7.06
C VAL A 342 10.02 7.19 -7.18
N ARG A 343 8.71 7.24 -6.92
CA ARG A 343 7.77 6.12 -7.07
C ARG A 343 8.23 4.80 -6.40
N LYS A 344 9.15 4.86 -5.43
CA LYS A 344 9.72 3.67 -4.77
C LYS A 344 9.10 3.41 -3.40
N LEU A 345 8.82 4.48 -2.66
CA LEU A 345 8.13 4.43 -1.36
C LEU A 345 6.67 4.84 -1.61
N GLY A 346 5.95 3.97 -2.28
CA GLY A 346 4.54 4.16 -2.60
C GLY A 346 3.66 3.28 -1.71
N GLU A 347 2.80 2.51 -2.37
CA GLU A 347 1.88 1.60 -1.72
C GLU A 347 2.61 0.61 -0.80
N GLY A 348 2.11 0.47 0.43
CA GLY A 348 2.65 -0.46 1.42
C GLY A 348 3.92 -0.01 2.15
N PHE A 349 4.44 1.18 1.89
CA PHE A 349 5.52 1.72 2.71
C PHE A 349 4.94 2.38 3.97
N ASP A 350 5.24 1.81 5.12
CA ASP A 350 4.86 2.36 6.44
C ASP A 350 6.10 2.62 7.28
N HIS A 351 6.19 3.83 7.80
CA HIS A 351 7.21 4.22 8.77
C HIS A 351 6.58 5.14 9.82
N PRO A 352 6.60 4.78 11.11
CA PRO A 352 5.81 5.45 12.15
C PRO A 352 6.15 6.93 12.36
N PHE A 353 7.35 7.36 11.98
CA PHE A 353 7.85 8.73 12.17
C PHE A 353 7.89 9.58 10.89
N LEU A 354 7.34 9.10 9.79
CA LEU A 354 7.09 9.94 8.62
C LEU A 354 5.82 10.76 8.83
N SER A 355 5.93 12.05 8.68
CA SER A 355 4.85 13.02 8.88
C SER A 355 4.62 13.86 7.62
#